data_823c22366ad760cfe86473311938d822
#
_entry.id   823c22366ad760cfe86473311938d822
#
_cell.length_a   1.000
_cell.length_b   1.000
_cell.length_c   1.000
_cell.angle_alpha   90.00
_cell.angle_beta   90.00
_cell.angle_gamma   90.00
#
_symmetry.space_group_name_H-M   'P 1'
#
loop_
_entity.id
_entity.type
_entity.pdbx_description
1 polymer ?
#
loop_
_entity_poly.entity_id
_entity_poly.type
_entity_poly.pdbx_seq_one_letter_code
_entity_poly.pdbx_strand_id
1 'polypeptide(L)'
;MTQISEAKRGRTTPQMKNVAQSEKSAVELIRRGVAAGHIVIPFNPVHAPSSLGIGAGLRVKVNANIGTSREYCRLKEEVEKAKVAVAAGAHAVMDLSTGGNLDTIRRTLLQTVSIPFGTVPIYQAGIEAIKRRGSIVDMTADDMFRTVEHQAKQGVDFAVVHVGVTLESVERLRKQQRCIPMVSRGGSFHMAWILHHDQENPFYKDFEYLLE
;
A
#
# COMPACT_ATOMS: atom_id res chain seq x y z
N MET A 1 4.04 18.80 1.06
CA MET A 1 5.23 18.57 1.91
C MET A 1 5.06 17.25 2.65
N THR A 2 6.11 16.41 2.69
CA THR A 2 6.08 15.09 3.33
C THR A 2 6.61 15.15 4.76
N GLN A 3 6.25 14.15 5.60
CA GLN A 3 6.76 14.04 6.97
C GLN A 3 8.30 14.04 7.01
N ILE A 4 8.93 13.28 6.09
CA ILE A 4 10.40 13.20 6.02
C ILE A 4 11.04 14.52 5.61
N SER A 5 10.44 15.29 4.70
CA SER A 5 10.97 16.59 4.27
C SER A 5 10.93 17.62 5.40
N GLU A 6 9.89 17.63 6.23
CA GLU A 6 9.81 18.50 7.39
C GLU A 6 10.80 18.07 8.49
N ALA A 7 10.89 16.76 8.75
CA ALA A 7 11.83 16.22 9.73
C ALA A 7 13.30 16.55 9.39
N LYS A 8 13.69 16.41 8.10
CA LYS A 8 15.05 16.78 7.62
C LYS A 8 15.34 18.27 7.76
N ARG A 9 14.33 19.15 7.71
CA ARG A 9 14.46 20.59 7.95
C ARG A 9 14.46 20.96 9.43
N GLY A 10 14.47 19.99 10.34
CA GLY A 10 14.42 20.22 11.78
C GLY A 10 13.03 20.56 12.31
N ARG A 11 11.97 20.44 11.52
CA ARG A 11 10.61 20.79 11.92
C ARG A 11 9.82 19.57 12.40
N THR A 12 9.03 19.77 13.44
CA THR A 12 8.08 18.76 13.95
C THR A 12 6.68 19.04 13.43
N THR A 13 6.04 18.04 12.85
CA THR A 13 4.67 18.13 12.38
C THR A 13 3.67 17.79 13.51
N PRO A 14 2.37 18.13 13.37
CA PRO A 14 1.35 17.67 14.30
C PRO A 14 1.32 16.14 14.43
N GLN A 15 1.51 15.41 13.30
CA GLN A 15 1.54 13.96 13.29
C GLN A 15 2.71 13.40 14.13
N MET A 16 3.89 13.97 14.04
CA MET A 16 5.04 13.58 14.85
C MET A 16 4.77 13.79 16.35
N LYS A 17 4.11 14.90 16.73
CA LYS A 17 3.71 15.19 18.12
C LYS A 17 2.72 14.16 18.63
N ASN A 18 1.69 13.83 17.85
CA ASN A 18 0.68 12.83 18.18
C ASN A 18 1.31 11.43 18.36
N VAL A 19 2.22 11.04 17.46
CA VAL A 19 2.98 9.78 17.58
C VAL A 19 3.81 9.79 18.87
N ALA A 20 4.54 10.87 19.16
CA ALA A 20 5.33 10.96 20.38
C ALA A 20 4.47 10.79 21.65
N GLN A 21 3.29 11.39 21.68
CA GLN A 21 2.35 11.26 22.78
C GLN A 21 1.83 9.81 22.93
N SER A 22 1.39 9.20 21.82
CA SER A 22 0.85 7.83 21.83
C SER A 22 1.89 6.77 22.16
N GLU A 23 3.15 6.99 21.77
CA GLU A 23 4.29 6.10 22.05
C GLU A 23 5.00 6.42 23.37
N LYS A 24 4.57 7.47 24.10
CA LYS A 24 5.23 7.95 25.33
C LYS A 24 6.72 8.24 25.11
N SER A 25 7.06 8.86 23.99
CA SER A 25 8.42 9.16 23.55
C SER A 25 8.65 10.66 23.39
N ALA A 26 9.90 11.10 23.41
CA ALA A 26 10.24 12.49 23.10
C ALA A 26 9.98 12.80 21.63
N VAL A 27 9.35 13.94 21.33
CA VAL A 27 9.05 14.39 19.96
C VAL A 27 10.31 14.45 19.09
N GLU A 28 11.43 14.84 19.69
CA GLU A 28 12.72 14.94 19.00
C GLU A 28 13.26 13.57 18.54
N LEU A 29 13.01 12.51 19.33
CA LEU A 29 13.36 11.14 18.92
C LEU A 29 12.53 10.70 17.69
N ILE A 30 11.22 11.01 17.71
CA ILE A 30 10.36 10.75 16.55
C ILE A 30 10.84 11.52 15.33
N ARG A 31 11.09 12.83 15.47
CA ARG A 31 11.57 13.66 14.36
C ARG A 31 12.87 13.12 13.77
N ARG A 32 13.87 12.80 14.61
CA ARG A 32 15.15 12.22 14.16
C ARG A 32 14.94 10.87 13.48
N GLY A 33 14.10 10.00 14.03
CA GLY A 33 13.77 8.71 13.44
C GLY A 33 13.13 8.85 12.05
N VAL A 34 12.21 9.82 11.89
CA VAL A 34 11.59 10.13 10.58
C VAL A 34 12.62 10.72 9.62
N ALA A 35 13.47 11.65 10.05
CA ALA A 35 14.52 12.25 9.22
C ALA A 35 15.53 11.21 8.70
N ALA A 36 15.85 10.21 9.54
CA ALA A 36 16.76 9.12 9.21
C ALA A 36 16.10 7.97 8.42
N GLY A 37 14.79 8.01 8.21
CA GLY A 37 14.05 6.93 7.55
C GLY A 37 13.82 5.67 8.41
N HIS A 38 14.08 5.76 9.72
CA HIS A 38 13.87 4.65 10.67
C HIS A 38 12.44 4.58 11.22
N ILE A 39 11.68 5.67 11.07
CA ILE A 39 10.26 5.77 11.44
C ILE A 39 9.50 6.35 10.27
N VAL A 40 8.34 5.76 9.98
CA VAL A 40 7.38 6.29 9.01
C VAL A 40 6.06 6.62 9.69
N ILE A 41 5.37 7.64 9.17
CA ILE A 41 4.03 8.04 9.61
C ILE A 41 3.15 8.06 8.36
N PRO A 42 2.40 6.97 8.08
CA PRO A 42 1.48 6.94 6.95
C PRO A 42 0.35 7.94 7.20
N PHE A 43 0.16 8.85 6.23
CA PHE A 43 -0.83 9.91 6.37
C PHE A 43 -1.16 10.52 5.01
N ASN A 44 -2.43 10.47 4.65
CA ASN A 44 -2.96 11.19 3.51
C ASN A 44 -3.90 12.31 4.02
N PRO A 45 -3.70 13.58 3.62
CA PRO A 45 -4.52 14.70 4.12
C PRO A 45 -6.00 14.61 3.69
N VAL A 46 -6.34 13.84 2.66
CA VAL A 46 -7.73 13.61 2.21
C VAL A 46 -8.48 12.71 3.19
N HIS A 47 -7.84 11.62 3.64
CA HIS A 47 -8.39 10.72 4.65
C HIS A 47 -8.19 11.26 6.07
N ALA A 48 -7.04 11.90 6.32
CA ALA A 48 -6.64 12.48 7.60
C ALA A 48 -6.79 11.50 8.81
N PRO A 49 -6.19 10.30 8.75
CA PRO A 49 -6.33 9.31 9.78
C PRO A 49 -5.67 9.71 11.08
N SER A 50 -5.95 8.97 12.15
CA SER A 50 -5.19 9.07 13.40
C SER A 50 -3.71 8.79 13.15
N SER A 51 -2.83 9.61 13.76
CA SER A 51 -1.38 9.52 13.51
C SER A 51 -0.81 8.21 14.07
N LEU A 52 -0.17 7.43 13.23
CA LEU A 52 0.46 6.16 13.55
C LEU A 52 1.95 6.20 13.19
N GLY A 53 2.82 5.99 14.17
CA GLY A 53 4.26 5.80 13.92
C GLY A 53 4.60 4.32 13.77
N ILE A 54 5.38 3.97 12.75
CA ILE A 54 5.86 2.61 12.50
C ILE A 54 7.37 2.67 12.34
N GLY A 55 8.12 1.89 13.10
CA GLY A 55 9.58 1.83 12.96
C GLY A 55 10.34 1.59 14.26
N ALA A 56 11.63 1.90 14.22
CA ALA A 56 12.57 1.58 15.28
C ALA A 56 12.19 2.25 16.62
N GLY A 57 12.18 1.45 17.69
CA GLY A 57 11.90 1.92 19.06
C GLY A 57 10.43 2.17 19.38
N LEU A 58 9.52 1.93 18.44
CA LEU A 58 8.08 2.06 18.66
C LEU A 58 7.44 0.69 18.90
N ARG A 59 6.23 0.71 19.51
CA ARG A 59 5.44 -0.52 19.67
C ARG A 59 5.15 -1.17 18.31
N VAL A 60 5.07 -2.49 18.30
CA VAL A 60 4.64 -3.25 17.10
C VAL A 60 3.20 -2.89 16.75
N LYS A 61 2.94 -2.70 15.46
CA LYS A 61 1.61 -2.36 14.93
C LYS A 61 1.01 -3.58 14.22
N VAL A 62 -0.30 -3.72 14.35
CA VAL A 62 -1.07 -4.77 13.67
C VAL A 62 -1.81 -4.14 12.50
N ASN A 63 -1.57 -4.66 11.31
CA ASN A 63 -2.34 -4.33 10.12
C ASN A 63 -3.34 -5.44 9.85
N ALA A 64 -4.62 -5.11 9.74
CA ALA A 64 -5.68 -6.06 9.40
C ALA A 64 -5.97 -6.03 7.90
N ASN A 65 -5.94 -7.19 7.26
CA ASN A 65 -6.25 -7.33 5.85
C ASN A 65 -7.73 -7.68 5.68
N ILE A 66 -8.43 -6.95 4.80
CA ILE A 66 -9.81 -7.21 4.37
C ILE A 66 -9.86 -7.18 2.85
N GLY A 67 -11.01 -7.47 2.25
CA GLY A 67 -11.18 -7.32 0.81
C GLY A 67 -12.14 -8.33 0.20
N THR A 68 -12.75 -7.93 -0.90
CA THR A 68 -13.65 -8.73 -1.71
C THR A 68 -12.89 -9.63 -2.68
N SER A 69 -13.54 -10.69 -3.13
CA SER A 69 -13.07 -11.51 -4.25
C SER A 69 -14.05 -11.43 -5.42
N ARG A 70 -13.65 -11.99 -6.56
CA ARG A 70 -14.50 -12.04 -7.76
C ARG A 70 -15.81 -12.80 -7.51
N GLU A 71 -15.74 -13.89 -6.74
CA GLU A 71 -16.88 -14.75 -6.41
C GLU A 71 -17.65 -14.26 -5.19
N TYR A 72 -17.01 -13.45 -4.33
CA TYR A 72 -17.62 -12.97 -3.09
C TYR A 72 -17.36 -11.47 -2.90
N CYS A 73 -18.34 -10.67 -3.26
CA CYS A 73 -18.25 -9.22 -3.21
C CYS A 73 -19.49 -8.64 -2.50
N ARG A 74 -19.39 -8.42 -1.18
CA ARG A 74 -20.42 -7.85 -0.35
C ARG A 74 -19.91 -6.66 0.45
N LEU A 75 -20.11 -5.46 -0.08
CA LEU A 75 -19.59 -4.22 0.51
C LEU A 75 -19.98 -4.05 2.00
N LYS A 76 -21.21 -4.40 2.38
CA LYS A 76 -21.67 -4.30 3.78
C LYS A 76 -20.83 -5.16 4.71
N GLU A 77 -20.46 -6.36 4.29
CA GLU A 77 -19.60 -7.25 5.09
C GLU A 77 -18.17 -6.75 5.18
N GLU A 78 -17.64 -6.12 4.11
CA GLU A 78 -16.30 -5.49 4.18
C GLU A 78 -16.30 -4.34 5.18
N VAL A 79 -17.34 -3.52 5.21
CA VAL A 79 -17.52 -2.45 6.20
C VAL A 79 -17.56 -3.04 7.62
N GLU A 80 -18.28 -4.10 7.86
CA GLU A 80 -18.34 -4.76 9.18
C GLU A 80 -16.98 -5.38 9.56
N LYS A 81 -16.28 -6.03 8.62
CA LYS A 81 -14.90 -6.53 8.85
C LYS A 81 -13.95 -5.39 9.26
N ALA A 82 -14.03 -4.25 8.58
CA ALA A 82 -13.22 -3.07 8.93
C ALA A 82 -13.52 -2.58 10.35
N LYS A 83 -14.80 -2.45 10.72
CA LYS A 83 -15.21 -2.04 12.06
C LYS A 83 -14.75 -3.02 13.14
N VAL A 84 -14.91 -4.31 12.90
CA VAL A 84 -14.45 -5.36 13.83
C VAL A 84 -12.95 -5.31 14.01
N ALA A 85 -12.18 -5.14 12.92
CA ALA A 85 -10.73 -4.99 12.99
C ALA A 85 -10.30 -3.80 13.86
N VAL A 86 -10.94 -2.63 13.66
CA VAL A 86 -10.68 -1.44 14.47
C VAL A 86 -11.05 -1.68 15.94
N ALA A 87 -12.22 -2.25 16.21
CA ALA A 87 -12.67 -2.54 17.58
C ALA A 87 -11.78 -3.56 18.29
N ALA A 88 -11.19 -4.51 17.54
CA ALA A 88 -10.21 -5.48 18.05
C ALA A 88 -8.80 -4.90 18.26
N GLY A 89 -8.58 -3.62 17.95
CA GLY A 89 -7.31 -2.93 18.19
C GLY A 89 -6.33 -2.99 17.02
N ALA A 90 -6.78 -3.22 15.80
CA ALA A 90 -5.92 -3.04 14.62
C ALA A 90 -5.43 -1.58 14.54
N HIS A 91 -4.18 -1.41 14.14
CA HIS A 91 -3.53 -0.11 14.02
C HIS A 91 -3.62 0.46 12.60
N ALA A 92 -3.82 -0.41 11.61
CA ALA A 92 -4.05 -0.08 10.22
C ALA A 92 -4.97 -1.13 9.58
N VAL A 93 -5.65 -0.77 8.50
CA VAL A 93 -6.43 -1.68 7.67
C VAL A 93 -5.89 -1.64 6.25
N MET A 94 -5.79 -2.79 5.59
CA MET A 94 -5.41 -2.87 4.19
C MET A 94 -6.48 -3.58 3.37
N ASP A 95 -6.96 -2.90 2.33
CA ASP A 95 -7.92 -3.43 1.37
C ASP A 95 -7.22 -4.22 0.26
N LEU A 96 -7.51 -5.51 0.18
CA LEU A 96 -7.03 -6.45 -0.83
C LEU A 96 -8.11 -6.81 -1.85
N SER A 97 -9.13 -5.98 -2.01
CA SER A 97 -10.26 -6.23 -2.88
C SER A 97 -9.86 -6.48 -4.33
N THR A 98 -10.48 -7.51 -4.93
CA THR A 98 -10.31 -7.89 -6.33
C THR A 98 -11.64 -8.09 -7.06
N GLY A 99 -12.77 -7.93 -6.39
CA GLY A 99 -14.12 -8.06 -6.95
C GLY A 99 -14.98 -6.81 -6.74
N GLY A 100 -15.91 -6.59 -7.64
CA GLY A 100 -16.86 -5.48 -7.58
C GLY A 100 -16.34 -4.16 -8.12
N ASN A 101 -16.94 -3.07 -7.65
CA ASN A 101 -16.46 -1.71 -7.96
C ASN A 101 -15.44 -1.28 -6.90
N LEU A 102 -14.16 -1.42 -7.25
CA LEU A 102 -13.05 -1.19 -6.31
C LEU A 102 -13.00 0.25 -5.80
N ASP A 103 -13.36 1.23 -6.62
CA ASP A 103 -13.38 2.64 -6.20
C ASP A 103 -14.49 2.92 -5.19
N THR A 104 -15.66 2.33 -5.37
CA THR A 104 -16.77 2.45 -4.41
C THR A 104 -16.43 1.78 -3.09
N ILE A 105 -15.86 0.57 -3.15
CA ILE A 105 -15.42 -0.18 -1.97
C ILE A 105 -14.41 0.64 -1.18
N ARG A 106 -13.36 1.12 -1.82
CA ARG A 106 -12.29 1.92 -1.20
C ARG A 106 -12.82 3.19 -0.56
N ARG A 107 -13.62 3.98 -1.29
CA ARG A 107 -14.21 5.21 -0.73
C ARG A 107 -15.06 4.94 0.49
N THR A 108 -15.88 3.89 0.46
CA THR A 108 -16.73 3.53 1.60
C THR A 108 -15.88 3.09 2.80
N LEU A 109 -14.83 2.30 2.58
CA LEU A 109 -13.93 1.86 3.65
C LEU A 109 -13.12 3.02 4.23
N LEU A 110 -12.59 3.94 3.42
CA LEU A 110 -11.92 5.16 3.88
C LEU A 110 -12.83 6.01 4.75
N GLN A 111 -14.13 6.10 4.43
CA GLN A 111 -15.11 6.81 5.27
C GLN A 111 -15.49 6.05 6.55
N THR A 112 -15.20 4.76 6.61
CA THR A 112 -15.56 3.89 7.75
C THR A 112 -14.51 3.88 8.83
N VAL A 113 -13.22 3.94 8.46
CA VAL A 113 -12.10 3.81 9.40
C VAL A 113 -11.40 5.14 9.61
N SER A 114 -10.95 5.39 10.85
CA SER A 114 -10.15 6.58 11.22
C SER A 114 -8.67 6.27 11.47
N ILE A 115 -8.25 5.03 11.21
CA ILE A 115 -6.87 4.58 11.29
C ILE A 115 -6.27 4.48 9.89
N PRO A 116 -4.93 4.46 9.72
CA PRO A 116 -4.31 4.38 8.40
C PRO A 116 -4.86 3.25 7.54
N PHE A 117 -5.16 3.59 6.29
CA PHE A 117 -5.77 2.69 5.32
C PHE A 117 -4.85 2.48 4.13
N GLY A 118 -4.54 1.22 3.83
CA GLY A 118 -3.63 0.81 2.78
C GLY A 118 -4.30 0.02 1.65
N THR A 119 -3.59 -0.08 0.53
CA THR A 119 -4.04 -0.83 -0.66
C THR A 119 -2.88 -1.51 -1.37
N VAL A 120 -3.21 -2.33 -2.37
CA VAL A 120 -2.26 -2.93 -3.32
C VAL A 120 -2.65 -2.51 -4.74
N PRO A 121 -2.14 -1.38 -5.25
CA PRO A 121 -2.62 -0.76 -6.51
C PRO A 121 -2.58 -1.70 -7.72
N ILE A 122 -1.57 -2.55 -7.83
CA ILE A 122 -1.43 -3.50 -8.95
C ILE A 122 -2.65 -4.43 -9.11
N TYR A 123 -3.42 -4.68 -8.05
CA TYR A 123 -4.64 -5.48 -8.15
C TYR A 123 -5.69 -4.79 -9.00
N GLN A 124 -5.91 -3.50 -8.78
CA GLN A 124 -6.86 -2.73 -9.58
C GLN A 124 -6.37 -2.59 -11.01
N ALA A 125 -5.09 -2.24 -11.22
CA ALA A 125 -4.52 -2.12 -12.55
C ALA A 125 -4.70 -3.41 -13.38
N GLY A 126 -4.42 -4.57 -12.77
CA GLY A 126 -4.61 -5.87 -13.42
C GLY A 126 -6.07 -6.19 -13.73
N ILE A 127 -6.99 -5.94 -12.78
CA ILE A 127 -8.41 -6.19 -12.99
C ILE A 127 -8.99 -5.28 -14.08
N GLU A 128 -8.57 -4.02 -14.13
CA GLU A 128 -8.98 -3.10 -15.17
C GLU A 128 -8.41 -3.47 -16.54
N ALA A 129 -7.17 -3.96 -16.60
CA ALA A 129 -6.59 -4.50 -17.83
C ALA A 129 -7.38 -5.69 -18.36
N ILE A 130 -7.73 -6.65 -17.49
CA ILE A 130 -8.61 -7.78 -17.86
C ILE A 130 -9.93 -7.28 -18.44
N LYS A 131 -10.58 -6.32 -17.79
CA LYS A 131 -11.88 -5.78 -18.24
C LYS A 131 -11.81 -5.07 -19.58
N ARG A 132 -10.71 -4.34 -19.84
CA ARG A 132 -10.57 -3.51 -21.04
C ARG A 132 -9.93 -4.24 -22.21
N ARG A 133 -8.98 -5.16 -21.96
CA ARG A 133 -8.08 -5.76 -22.95
C ARG A 133 -8.04 -7.29 -22.92
N GLY A 134 -8.66 -7.91 -21.90
CA GLY A 134 -8.82 -9.36 -21.81
C GLY A 134 -7.80 -10.07 -20.93
N SER A 135 -6.63 -9.50 -20.68
CA SER A 135 -5.59 -10.15 -19.87
C SER A 135 -4.89 -9.20 -18.90
N ILE A 136 -4.35 -9.77 -17.82
CA ILE A 136 -3.52 -9.06 -16.84
C ILE A 136 -2.20 -8.58 -17.47
N VAL A 137 -1.64 -9.36 -18.39
CA VAL A 137 -0.38 -9.00 -19.05
C VAL A 137 -0.53 -7.82 -20.01
N ASP A 138 -1.75 -7.48 -20.38
CA ASP A 138 -2.04 -6.31 -21.21
C ASP A 138 -2.02 -4.98 -20.41
N MET A 139 -1.69 -5.00 -19.10
CA MET A 139 -1.40 -3.76 -18.37
C MET A 139 -0.26 -3.01 -19.05
N THR A 140 -0.38 -1.70 -19.17
CA THR A 140 0.73 -0.84 -19.51
C THR A 140 1.42 -0.31 -18.25
N ALA A 141 2.67 0.15 -18.36
CA ALA A 141 3.34 0.85 -17.27
C ALA A 141 2.50 2.05 -16.78
N ASP A 142 1.91 2.80 -17.72
CA ASP A 142 1.04 3.94 -17.42
C ASP A 142 -0.23 3.54 -16.63
N ASP A 143 -0.84 2.37 -16.89
CA ASP A 143 -1.95 1.87 -16.06
C ASP A 143 -1.51 1.62 -14.61
N MET A 144 -0.29 1.10 -14.41
CA MET A 144 0.26 0.82 -13.09
C MET A 144 0.46 2.12 -12.30
N PHE A 145 1.16 3.10 -12.86
CA PHE A 145 1.42 4.39 -12.20
C PHE A 145 0.15 5.20 -11.97
N ARG A 146 -0.73 5.31 -12.98
CA ARG A 146 -2.03 6.00 -12.82
C ARG A 146 -2.90 5.40 -11.74
N THR A 147 -2.83 4.09 -11.52
CA THR A 147 -3.59 3.46 -10.45
C THR A 147 -3.05 3.85 -9.07
N VAL A 148 -1.74 3.96 -8.90
CA VAL A 148 -1.12 4.46 -7.66
C VAL A 148 -1.58 5.89 -7.40
N GLU A 149 -1.42 6.78 -8.38
CA GLU A 149 -1.84 8.18 -8.29
C GLU A 149 -3.33 8.32 -7.98
N HIS A 150 -4.18 7.56 -8.67
CA HIS A 150 -5.63 7.57 -8.47
C HIS A 150 -6.01 7.21 -7.04
N GLN A 151 -5.40 6.16 -6.47
CA GLN A 151 -5.66 5.72 -5.12
C GLN A 151 -5.12 6.71 -4.07
N ALA A 152 -3.97 7.31 -4.31
CA ALA A 152 -3.42 8.38 -3.48
C ALA A 152 -4.37 9.60 -3.45
N LYS A 153 -4.90 10.01 -4.61
CA LYS A 153 -5.90 11.10 -4.70
C LYS A 153 -7.21 10.79 -3.98
N GLN A 154 -7.57 9.51 -3.85
CA GLN A 154 -8.77 9.10 -3.10
C GLN A 154 -8.57 9.10 -1.58
N GLY A 155 -7.33 9.23 -1.09
CA GLY A 155 -7.04 9.31 0.34
C GLY A 155 -6.33 8.09 0.92
N VAL A 156 -5.85 7.15 0.10
CA VAL A 156 -5.06 6.00 0.59
C VAL A 156 -3.80 6.50 1.30
N ASP A 157 -3.56 6.03 2.53
CA ASP A 157 -2.47 6.50 3.40
C ASP A 157 -1.14 5.81 3.11
N PHE A 158 -1.18 4.57 2.65
CA PHE A 158 -0.01 3.80 2.24
C PHE A 158 -0.37 2.76 1.18
N ALA A 159 0.60 2.40 0.36
CA ALA A 159 0.42 1.40 -0.69
C ALA A 159 1.51 0.33 -0.62
N VAL A 160 1.13 -0.91 -0.93
CA VAL A 160 2.09 -1.99 -1.16
C VAL A 160 2.38 -2.10 -2.64
N VAL A 161 3.64 -1.90 -3.01
CA VAL A 161 4.14 -2.00 -4.37
C VAL A 161 5.21 -3.09 -4.48
N HIS A 162 5.21 -3.86 -5.55
CA HIS A 162 6.07 -5.04 -5.72
C HIS A 162 7.32 -4.69 -6.54
N VAL A 163 8.08 -3.73 -6.09
CA VAL A 163 9.28 -3.20 -6.79
C VAL A 163 10.35 -4.26 -6.98
N GLY A 164 10.55 -5.13 -5.98
CA GLY A 164 11.61 -6.16 -6.01
C GLY A 164 11.37 -7.36 -6.93
N VAL A 165 10.25 -7.41 -7.65
CA VAL A 165 10.03 -8.40 -8.70
C VAL A 165 10.68 -7.88 -9.99
N THR A 166 11.92 -8.28 -10.25
CA THR A 166 12.75 -7.83 -11.37
C THR A 166 13.03 -8.98 -12.35
N LEU A 167 13.51 -8.66 -13.56
CA LEU A 167 13.99 -9.68 -14.49
C LEU A 167 14.99 -10.64 -13.83
N GLU A 168 15.96 -10.10 -13.10
CA GLU A 168 16.96 -10.91 -12.37
C GLU A 168 16.32 -11.82 -11.34
N SER A 169 15.35 -11.31 -10.54
CA SER A 169 14.67 -12.10 -9.52
C SER A 169 13.83 -13.22 -10.12
N VAL A 170 13.20 -12.98 -11.27
CA VAL A 170 12.43 -13.98 -12.03
C VAL A 170 13.34 -15.07 -12.61
N GLU A 171 14.48 -14.70 -13.19
CA GLU A 171 15.46 -15.67 -13.67
C GLU A 171 16.03 -16.52 -12.54
N ARG A 172 16.34 -15.92 -11.41
CA ARG A 172 16.83 -16.64 -10.21
C ARG A 172 15.78 -17.64 -9.72
N LEU A 173 14.50 -17.24 -9.72
CA LEU A 173 13.38 -18.11 -9.35
C LEU A 173 13.26 -19.32 -10.28
N ARG A 174 13.45 -19.15 -11.59
CA ARG A 174 13.45 -20.23 -12.59
C ARG A 174 14.58 -21.26 -12.35
N LYS A 175 15.76 -20.78 -11.93
CA LYS A 175 16.93 -21.62 -11.67
C LYS A 175 16.84 -22.40 -10.35
N GLN A 176 16.13 -21.89 -9.36
CA GLN A 176 16.16 -22.42 -7.99
C GLN A 176 15.08 -23.47 -7.65
N GLN A 177 14.21 -23.83 -8.58
CA GLN A 177 13.17 -24.87 -8.43
C GLN A 177 12.46 -24.89 -7.05
N ARG A 178 11.87 -23.78 -6.64
CA ARG A 178 11.09 -23.71 -5.41
C ARG A 178 9.80 -24.53 -5.54
N CYS A 179 9.33 -25.17 -4.45
CA CYS A 179 8.06 -25.89 -4.42
C CYS A 179 6.87 -24.98 -4.84
N ILE A 180 6.87 -23.74 -4.35
CA ILE A 180 5.91 -22.71 -4.75
C ILE A 180 6.72 -21.54 -5.32
N PRO A 181 6.68 -21.31 -6.64
CA PRO A 181 7.56 -20.32 -7.27
C PRO A 181 7.27 -18.88 -6.80
N MET A 182 6.01 -18.47 -6.84
CA MET A 182 5.59 -17.12 -6.45
C MET A 182 4.32 -17.21 -5.59
N VAL A 183 4.40 -16.73 -4.34
CA VAL A 183 3.28 -16.77 -3.38
C VAL A 183 2.45 -15.50 -3.43
N SER A 184 3.11 -14.34 -3.62
CA SER A 184 2.45 -13.05 -3.67
C SER A 184 1.59 -12.90 -4.92
N ARG A 185 0.31 -12.56 -4.76
CA ARG A 185 -0.61 -12.28 -5.89
C ARG A 185 -0.08 -11.13 -6.77
N GLY A 186 0.29 -10.00 -6.17
CA GLY A 186 0.83 -8.87 -6.93
C GLY A 186 2.20 -9.18 -7.55
N GLY A 187 3.02 -9.97 -6.86
CA GLY A 187 4.27 -10.50 -7.41
C GLY A 187 4.02 -11.37 -8.65
N SER A 188 2.97 -12.22 -8.63
CA SER A 188 2.58 -13.04 -9.80
C SER A 188 2.13 -12.17 -10.97
N PHE A 189 1.43 -11.05 -10.73
CA PHE A 189 1.03 -10.12 -11.79
C PHE A 189 2.24 -9.49 -12.46
N HIS A 190 3.20 -8.99 -11.68
CA HIS A 190 4.44 -8.43 -12.22
C HIS A 190 5.29 -9.51 -12.94
N MET A 191 5.42 -10.70 -12.37
CA MET A 191 6.15 -11.79 -13.00
C MET A 191 5.54 -12.18 -14.35
N ALA A 192 4.22 -12.32 -14.43
CA ALA A 192 3.53 -12.61 -15.69
C ALA A 192 3.75 -11.50 -16.72
N TRP A 193 3.68 -10.25 -16.30
CA TRP A 193 3.92 -9.08 -17.15
C TRP A 193 5.37 -9.05 -17.68
N ILE A 194 6.35 -9.20 -16.78
CA ILE A 194 7.79 -9.25 -17.13
C ILE A 194 8.06 -10.34 -18.15
N LEU A 195 7.53 -11.55 -17.90
CA LEU A 195 7.75 -12.70 -18.80
C LEU A 195 7.07 -12.55 -20.16
N HIS A 196 5.93 -11.87 -20.21
CA HIS A 196 5.19 -11.65 -21.44
C HIS A 196 5.85 -10.58 -22.32
N HIS A 197 6.31 -9.49 -21.71
CA HIS A 197 6.87 -8.34 -22.44
C HIS A 197 8.40 -8.41 -22.62
N ASP A 198 9.07 -9.33 -21.93
CA ASP A 198 10.54 -9.39 -21.84
C ASP A 198 11.14 -8.02 -21.46
N GLN A 199 10.50 -7.37 -20.47
CA GLN A 199 10.87 -6.04 -19.99
C GLN A 199 10.97 -6.01 -18.47
N GLU A 200 11.77 -5.08 -17.96
CA GLU A 200 11.90 -4.85 -16.54
C GLU A 200 10.60 -4.29 -15.93
N ASN A 201 10.34 -4.65 -14.67
CA ASN A 201 9.22 -4.13 -13.89
C ASN A 201 9.20 -2.60 -13.91
N PRO A 202 8.12 -1.96 -14.40
CA PRO A 202 8.05 -0.50 -14.47
C PRO A 202 8.27 0.19 -13.11
N PHE A 203 7.76 -0.37 -12.01
CA PHE A 203 7.97 0.20 -10.67
C PHE A 203 9.42 0.11 -10.18
N TYR A 204 10.20 -0.85 -10.68
CA TYR A 204 11.64 -0.92 -10.41
C TYR A 204 12.43 0.02 -11.30
N LYS A 205 12.13 0.01 -12.60
CA LYS A 205 12.83 0.81 -13.59
C LYS A 205 12.66 2.31 -13.33
N ASP A 206 11.44 2.74 -13.05
CA ASP A 206 11.07 4.15 -12.88
C ASP A 206 10.70 4.44 -11.41
N PHE A 207 11.52 3.92 -10.46
CA PHE A 207 11.22 4.00 -9.03
C PHE A 207 11.18 5.43 -8.50
N GLU A 208 12.04 6.31 -8.98
CA GLU A 208 12.03 7.74 -8.60
C GLU A 208 10.70 8.41 -8.97
N TYR A 209 10.18 8.12 -10.17
CA TYR A 209 8.86 8.59 -10.60
C TYR A 209 7.72 8.05 -9.73
N LEU A 210 7.86 6.81 -9.23
CA LEU A 210 6.90 6.25 -8.28
C LEU A 210 6.84 7.02 -6.95
N LEU A 211 7.95 7.66 -6.54
CA LEU A 211 8.05 8.41 -5.29
C LEU A 211 7.54 9.85 -5.41
N GLU A 212 7.42 10.41 -6.61
CA GLU A 212 6.88 11.75 -6.90
C GLU A 212 5.35 11.79 -6.82
#